data_d9f2485a83bdd27327b9e84aabb253be
#
_entry.id   d9f2485a83bdd27327b9e84aabb253be
#
_cell.length_a   1.000
_cell.length_b   1.000
_cell.length_c   1.000
_cell.angle_alpha   90.00
_cell.angle_beta   90.00
_cell.angle_gamma   90.00
#
_symmetry.space_group_name_H-M   'P 1'
#
loop_
_entity.id
_entity.type
_entity.pdbx_description
1 polymer ?
#
loop_
_entity_poly.entity_id
_entity_poly.type
_entity_poly.pdbx_seq_one_letter_code
_entity_poly.pdbx_strand_id
1 'polypeptide(L)'
;AAKAAKRQEIETWRAEQESQPFTFEWNGRTWNAGPDSMARLYPVVMAAKSDTARTALAWGDADNQQVKLSMPELEELAAAMAQAQVDRNDEIYRRQREMKQELNNLEDLHSIRKLVVSSEKP
;
A
#
# COMPACT_ATOMS: atom_id res chain seq x y z
N ALA A 1 18.38 -4.44 24.53
CA ALA A 1 18.02 -3.31 25.32
C ALA A 1 16.93 -2.45 24.69
N ALA A 2 16.70 -1.24 25.22
CA ALA A 2 15.57 -0.40 24.82
C ALA A 2 15.58 0.00 23.34
N LYS A 3 16.73 0.31 22.75
CA LYS A 3 16.81 0.67 21.33
C LYS A 3 16.48 -0.52 20.42
N ALA A 4 16.93 -1.71 20.79
CA ALA A 4 16.63 -2.91 20.02
C ALA A 4 15.13 -3.23 20.04
N ALA A 5 14.49 -3.09 21.19
CA ALA A 5 13.05 -3.29 21.34
C ALA A 5 12.27 -2.26 20.51
N LYS A 6 12.70 -1.00 20.52
CA LYS A 6 12.04 0.06 19.74
C LYS A 6 12.22 -0.15 18.23
N ARG A 7 13.40 -0.62 17.79
CA ARG A 7 13.63 -0.99 16.40
C ARG A 7 12.67 -2.10 15.95
N GLN A 8 12.44 -3.06 16.84
CA GLN A 8 11.48 -4.14 16.54
C GLN A 8 10.06 -3.60 16.41
N GLU A 9 9.65 -2.65 17.25
CA GLU A 9 8.36 -1.97 17.09
C GLU A 9 8.25 -1.27 15.72
N ILE A 10 9.31 -0.61 15.29
CA ILE A 10 9.35 0.07 13.98
C ILE A 10 9.21 -0.95 12.85
N GLU A 11 9.92 -2.07 12.93
CA GLU A 11 9.81 -3.14 11.92
C GLU A 11 8.41 -3.75 11.87
N THR A 12 7.80 -3.98 13.02
CA THR A 12 6.42 -4.48 13.13
C THR A 12 5.44 -3.48 12.52
N TRP A 13 5.60 -2.20 12.84
CA TRP A 13 4.79 -1.14 12.25
C TRP A 13 4.90 -1.14 10.72
N ARG A 14 6.12 -1.20 10.19
CA ARG A 14 6.34 -1.24 8.74
C ARG A 14 5.62 -2.42 8.09
N ALA A 15 5.77 -3.61 8.64
CA ALA A 15 5.14 -4.82 8.11
C ALA A 15 3.62 -4.70 8.13
N GLU A 16 3.06 -4.15 9.19
CA GLU A 16 1.62 -3.91 9.30
C GLU A 16 1.13 -2.91 8.26
N GLN A 17 1.87 -1.81 8.05
CA GLN A 17 1.51 -0.80 7.07
C GLN A 17 1.55 -1.36 5.64
N GLU A 18 2.56 -2.17 5.32
CA GLU A 18 2.68 -2.78 4.00
C GLU A 18 1.52 -3.73 3.66
N SER A 19 0.93 -4.35 4.68
CA SER A 19 -0.15 -5.33 4.48
C SER A 19 -1.54 -4.72 4.49
N GLN A 20 -1.69 -3.44 4.85
CA GLN A 20 -3.00 -2.81 4.99
C GLN A 20 -3.63 -2.48 3.65
N PRO A 21 -4.96 -2.65 3.53
CA PRO A 21 -5.69 -2.13 2.37
C PRO A 21 -5.73 -0.61 2.43
N PHE A 22 -5.82 0.01 1.26
CA PHE A 22 -6.01 1.45 1.13
C PHE A 22 -6.78 1.72 -0.17
N THR A 23 -7.04 2.98 -0.46
CA THR A 23 -7.76 3.37 -1.67
C THR A 23 -6.94 4.36 -2.49
N PHE A 24 -7.26 4.45 -3.77
CA PHE A 24 -6.67 5.42 -4.68
C PHE A 24 -7.72 5.91 -5.67
N GLU A 25 -7.47 7.08 -6.24
CA GLU A 25 -8.35 7.66 -7.24
C GLU A 25 -7.85 7.34 -8.64
N TRP A 26 -8.76 6.91 -9.50
CA TRP A 26 -8.49 6.68 -10.90
C TRP A 26 -9.78 6.82 -11.70
N ASN A 27 -9.70 7.52 -12.82
CA ASN A 27 -10.80 7.68 -13.76
C ASN A 27 -12.10 8.18 -13.09
N GLY A 28 -11.96 9.15 -12.19
CA GLY A 28 -13.09 9.76 -11.50
C GLY A 28 -13.76 8.92 -10.43
N ARG A 29 -13.15 7.80 -10.03
CA ARG A 29 -13.66 6.89 -9.00
C ARG A 29 -12.60 6.55 -7.99
N THR A 30 -13.05 6.10 -6.82
CA THR A 30 -12.17 5.56 -5.79
C THR A 30 -12.12 4.04 -5.92
N TRP A 31 -10.93 3.46 -5.84
CA TRP A 31 -10.70 2.03 -6.01
C TRP A 31 -9.95 1.48 -4.82
N ASN A 32 -10.21 0.21 -4.50
CA ASN A 32 -9.46 -0.48 -3.46
C ASN A 32 -8.08 -0.88 -3.96
N ALA A 33 -7.10 -0.76 -3.08
CA ALA A 33 -5.72 -1.14 -3.33
C ALA A 33 -5.16 -1.90 -2.12
N GLY A 34 -3.91 -2.28 -2.21
CA GLY A 34 -3.22 -3.07 -1.22
C GLY A 34 -2.90 -4.46 -1.75
N PRO A 35 -2.12 -5.25 -1.00
CA PRO A 35 -1.67 -6.57 -1.48
C PRO A 35 -2.81 -7.50 -1.88
N ASP A 36 -3.89 -7.54 -1.11
CA ASP A 36 -5.03 -8.41 -1.41
C ASP A 36 -5.76 -7.98 -2.69
N SER A 37 -5.96 -6.67 -2.88
CA SER A 37 -6.59 -6.15 -4.10
C SER A 37 -5.74 -6.44 -5.33
N MET A 38 -4.42 -6.28 -5.24
CA MET A 38 -3.49 -6.61 -6.31
C MET A 38 -3.50 -8.10 -6.62
N ALA A 39 -3.54 -8.95 -5.59
CA ALA A 39 -3.56 -10.39 -5.73
C ALA A 39 -4.85 -10.87 -6.44
N ARG A 40 -5.96 -10.14 -6.29
CA ARG A 40 -7.21 -10.45 -7.00
C ARG A 40 -7.23 -9.92 -8.42
N LEU A 41 -6.68 -8.74 -8.64
CA LEU A 41 -6.74 -8.07 -9.96
C LEU A 41 -5.78 -8.67 -10.98
N TYR A 42 -4.54 -8.92 -10.60
CA TYR A 42 -3.50 -9.37 -11.54
C TYR A 42 -3.85 -10.66 -12.27
N PRO A 43 -4.34 -11.73 -11.59
CA PRO A 43 -4.76 -12.93 -12.31
C PRO A 43 -5.85 -12.67 -13.34
N VAL A 44 -6.77 -11.75 -13.04
CA VAL A 44 -7.87 -11.38 -13.95
C VAL A 44 -7.29 -10.70 -15.19
N VAL A 45 -6.35 -9.78 -15.03
CA VAL A 45 -5.67 -9.10 -16.14
C VAL A 45 -4.93 -10.12 -17.00
N MET A 46 -4.19 -11.03 -16.39
CA MET A 46 -3.42 -12.05 -17.11
C MET A 46 -4.33 -13.01 -17.87
N ALA A 47 -5.41 -13.47 -17.26
CA ALA A 47 -6.38 -14.34 -17.90
C ALA A 47 -7.09 -13.63 -19.06
N ALA A 48 -7.45 -12.37 -18.86
CA ALA A 48 -8.12 -11.57 -19.89
C ALA A 48 -7.21 -11.33 -21.11
N LYS A 49 -5.91 -11.15 -20.89
CA LYS A 49 -4.93 -10.98 -22.00
C LYS A 49 -4.84 -12.20 -22.88
N SER A 50 -5.02 -13.41 -22.34
CA SER A 50 -4.96 -14.65 -23.10
C SER A 50 -6.28 -14.99 -23.82
N ASP A 51 -7.37 -14.31 -23.47
CA ASP A 51 -8.70 -14.51 -24.05
C ASP A 51 -8.97 -13.39 -25.06
N THR A 52 -8.64 -13.63 -26.31
CA THR A 52 -8.80 -12.63 -27.39
C THR A 52 -10.26 -12.32 -27.71
N ALA A 53 -11.20 -13.15 -27.29
CA ALA A 53 -12.63 -12.90 -27.48
C ALA A 53 -13.22 -11.95 -26.45
N ARG A 54 -12.55 -11.75 -25.33
CA ARG A 54 -13.05 -10.87 -24.25
C ARG A 54 -12.70 -9.43 -24.53
N THR A 55 -13.71 -8.58 -24.71
CA THR A 55 -13.52 -7.17 -25.01
C THR A 55 -13.73 -6.25 -23.82
N ALA A 56 -14.41 -6.70 -22.78
CA ALA A 56 -14.68 -5.92 -21.57
C ALA A 56 -14.86 -6.83 -20.37
N LEU A 57 -14.59 -6.27 -19.18
CA LEU A 57 -14.76 -6.95 -17.91
C LEU A 57 -15.31 -5.95 -16.90
N ALA A 58 -16.15 -6.40 -15.98
CA ALA A 58 -16.61 -5.57 -14.87
C ALA A 58 -15.70 -5.75 -13.65
N TRP A 59 -15.35 -4.65 -12.99
CA TRP A 59 -14.56 -4.64 -11.77
C TRP A 59 -15.22 -3.73 -10.75
N GLY A 60 -15.27 -4.15 -9.49
CA GLY A 60 -15.87 -3.35 -8.41
C GLY A 60 -14.96 -2.22 -7.94
N ASP A 61 -15.52 -1.02 -7.82
CA ASP A 61 -14.82 0.10 -7.20
C ASP A 61 -14.92 0.03 -5.66
N ALA A 62 -14.37 1.03 -4.96
CA ALA A 62 -14.39 1.07 -3.49
C ALA A 62 -15.80 1.21 -2.91
N ASP A 63 -16.73 1.74 -3.69
CA ASP A 63 -18.14 1.89 -3.30
C ASP A 63 -18.98 0.68 -3.71
N ASN A 64 -18.32 -0.41 -4.09
CA ASN A 64 -18.94 -1.67 -4.51
C ASN A 64 -19.81 -1.55 -5.76
N GLN A 65 -19.51 -0.56 -6.61
CA GLN A 65 -20.15 -0.40 -7.90
C GLN A 65 -19.40 -1.19 -8.97
N GLN A 66 -20.12 -1.96 -9.78
CA GLN A 66 -19.51 -2.71 -10.87
C GLN A 66 -19.30 -1.77 -12.07
N VAL A 67 -18.04 -1.61 -12.45
CA VAL A 67 -17.65 -0.73 -13.55
C VAL A 67 -17.18 -1.58 -14.72
N LYS A 68 -17.78 -1.36 -15.87
CA LYS A 68 -17.38 -2.05 -17.11
C LYS A 68 -16.10 -1.41 -17.65
N LEU A 69 -15.08 -2.22 -17.82
CA LEU A 69 -13.77 -1.76 -18.29
C LEU A 69 -13.39 -2.51 -19.56
N SER A 70 -12.88 -1.78 -20.54
CA SER A 70 -12.23 -2.40 -21.70
C SER A 70 -10.91 -3.02 -21.29
N MET A 71 -10.30 -3.83 -22.15
CA MET A 71 -8.99 -4.42 -21.85
C MET A 71 -7.91 -3.35 -21.62
N PRO A 72 -7.77 -2.33 -22.46
CA PRO A 72 -6.82 -1.25 -22.16
C PRO A 72 -7.10 -0.55 -20.83
N GLU A 73 -8.37 -0.30 -20.51
CA GLU A 73 -8.74 0.31 -19.22
C GLU A 73 -8.41 -0.57 -18.04
N LEU A 74 -8.62 -1.89 -18.16
CA LEU A 74 -8.28 -2.83 -17.09
C LEU A 74 -6.75 -2.86 -16.84
N GLU A 75 -5.96 -2.82 -17.91
CA GLU A 75 -4.51 -2.74 -17.81
C GLU A 75 -4.06 -1.42 -17.18
N GLU A 76 -4.71 -0.31 -17.52
CA GLU A 76 -4.45 1.01 -16.94
C GLU A 76 -4.79 1.02 -15.45
N LEU A 77 -5.92 0.42 -15.08
CA LEU A 77 -6.31 0.29 -13.67
C LEU A 77 -5.25 -0.50 -12.88
N ALA A 78 -4.78 -1.62 -13.43
CA ALA A 78 -3.75 -2.42 -12.79
C ALA A 78 -2.45 -1.64 -12.64
N ALA A 79 -2.05 -0.89 -13.64
CA ALA A 79 -0.85 -0.04 -13.59
C ALA A 79 -1.00 1.07 -12.55
N ALA A 80 -2.19 1.71 -12.48
CA ALA A 80 -2.48 2.76 -11.51
C ALA A 80 -2.46 2.21 -10.08
N MET A 81 -3.02 1.02 -9.89
CA MET A 81 -3.01 0.35 -8.58
C MET A 81 -1.57 0.01 -8.16
N ALA A 82 -0.75 -0.51 -9.08
CA ALA A 82 0.65 -0.80 -8.82
C ALA A 82 1.42 0.47 -8.45
N GLN A 83 1.20 1.57 -9.17
CA GLN A 83 1.84 2.85 -8.86
C GLN A 83 1.43 3.37 -7.50
N ALA A 84 0.15 3.27 -7.16
CA ALA A 84 -0.35 3.67 -5.83
C ALA A 84 0.33 2.86 -4.73
N GLN A 85 0.56 1.56 -4.95
CA GLN A 85 1.26 0.70 -3.99
C GLN A 85 2.72 1.12 -3.83
N VAL A 86 3.41 1.41 -4.93
CA VAL A 86 4.81 1.88 -4.89
C VAL A 86 4.90 3.19 -4.11
N ASP A 87 4.01 4.14 -4.40
CA ASP A 87 4.00 5.44 -3.72
C ASP A 87 3.76 5.29 -2.23
N ARG A 88 2.81 4.42 -1.84
CA ARG A 88 2.53 4.15 -0.44
C ARG A 88 3.72 3.50 0.26
N ASN A 89 4.35 2.53 -0.39
CA ASN A 89 5.53 1.84 0.18
C ASN A 89 6.70 2.83 0.36
N ASP A 90 6.90 3.75 -0.58
CA ASP A 90 7.93 4.78 -0.47
C ASP A 90 7.71 5.66 0.75
N GLU A 91 6.46 6.04 1.04
CA GLU A 91 6.12 6.82 2.23
C GLU A 91 6.36 6.01 3.52
N ILE A 92 5.99 4.73 3.53
CA ILE A 92 6.21 3.84 4.67
C ILE A 92 7.71 3.73 4.96
N TYR A 93 8.53 3.50 3.94
CA TYR A 93 9.97 3.36 4.09
C TYR A 93 10.65 4.67 4.51
N ARG A 94 10.17 5.79 3.98
CA ARG A 94 10.66 7.10 4.40
C ARG A 94 10.39 7.32 5.89
N ARG A 95 9.17 7.05 6.34
CA ARG A 95 8.81 7.20 7.75
C ARG A 95 9.62 6.24 8.63
N GLN A 96 9.84 5.01 8.17
CA GLN A 96 10.70 4.05 8.85
C GLN A 96 12.11 4.59 9.04
N ARG A 97 12.69 5.16 8.00
CA ARG A 97 14.02 5.77 8.07
C ARG A 97 14.06 6.92 9.08
N GLU A 98 13.05 7.79 9.04
CA GLU A 98 12.95 8.92 9.99
C GLU A 98 12.91 8.42 11.43
N MET A 99 12.08 7.43 11.72
CA MET A 99 11.96 6.88 13.07
C MET A 99 13.27 6.22 13.54
N LYS A 100 13.94 5.51 12.65
CA LYS A 100 15.24 4.89 12.99
C LYS A 100 16.31 5.94 13.25
N GLN A 101 16.31 7.04 12.49
CA GLN A 101 17.24 8.16 12.72
C GLN A 101 16.95 8.86 14.05
N GLU A 102 15.69 9.13 14.34
CA GLU A 102 15.28 9.71 15.62
C GLU A 102 15.74 8.81 16.78
N LEU A 103 15.52 7.52 16.65
CA LEU A 103 15.93 6.55 17.66
C LEU A 103 17.44 6.55 17.89
N ASN A 104 18.23 6.62 16.82
CA ASN A 104 19.69 6.64 16.92
C ASN A 104 20.21 7.88 17.65
N ASN A 105 19.46 8.99 17.58
CA ASN A 105 19.84 10.25 18.22
C ASN A 105 19.43 10.33 19.70
N LEU A 106 18.60 9.41 20.17
CA LEU A 106 18.15 9.39 21.55
C LEU A 106 19.17 8.63 22.43
N GLU A 107 19.50 9.20 23.57
CA GLU A 107 20.52 8.62 24.45
C GLU A 107 19.94 8.09 25.75
N ASP A 108 18.84 8.68 26.26
CA ASP A 108 18.27 8.28 27.53
C ASP A 108 17.07 7.33 27.34
N LEU A 109 16.90 6.44 28.32
CA LEU A 109 15.88 5.41 28.31
C LEU A 109 14.46 5.99 28.21
N HIS A 110 14.21 7.08 28.91
CA HIS A 110 12.90 7.73 28.93
C HIS A 110 12.48 8.23 27.54
N SER A 111 13.38 8.93 26.85
CA SER A 111 13.13 9.43 25.48
C SER A 111 12.94 8.29 24.48
N ILE A 112 13.73 7.22 24.61
CA ILE A 112 13.61 6.04 23.76
C ILE A 112 12.22 5.42 23.91
N ARG A 113 11.76 5.24 25.12
CA ARG A 113 10.44 4.65 25.41
C ARG A 113 9.29 5.53 24.92
N LYS A 114 9.48 6.86 24.90
CA LYS A 114 8.47 7.82 24.47
C LYS A 114 8.39 7.99 22.95
N LEU A 115 9.34 7.48 22.20
CA LEU A 115 9.32 7.61 20.73
C LEU A 115 8.05 6.99 20.19
N VAL A 116 7.27 7.80 19.46
CA VAL A 116 6.00 7.36 18.87
C VAL A 116 6.26 6.67 17.54
N VAL A 117 5.83 5.41 17.46
CA VAL A 117 5.93 4.61 16.23
C VAL A 117 4.60 4.72 15.49
N SER A 118 4.53 5.63 14.52
CA SER A 118 3.32 5.89 13.75
C SER A 118 3.65 6.49 12.40
N SER A 119 2.65 6.48 11.51
CA SER A 119 2.75 7.07 10.18
C SER A 119 2.91 8.60 10.24
N GLU A 120 2.42 9.23 11.29
CA GLU A 120 2.46 10.67 11.45
C GLU A 120 3.63 11.10 12.31
N LYS A 121 4.28 12.18 11.87
CA LYS A 121 5.34 12.83 12.62
C LYS A 121 4.71 13.60 13.77
N PRO A 122 5.16 13.39 15.02
CA PRO A 122 4.62 14.14 16.17
C PRO A 122 4.94 15.62 16.10
#